data_fe988dc95c09b75d92372fb46c282d72
#
_entry.id   fe988dc95c09b75d92372fb46c282d72
#
_cell.length_a   1.000
_cell.length_b   1.000
_cell.length_c   1.000
_cell.angle_alpha   90.00
_cell.angle_beta   90.00
_cell.angle_gamma   90.00
#
_symmetry.space_group_name_H-M   'P 1'
#
loop_
_entity.id
_entity.type
_entity.pdbx_description
1 polymer ?
#
loop_
_entity_poly.entity_id
_entity_poly.type
_entity_poly.pdbx_seq_one_letter_code
_entity_poly.pdbx_strand_id
1 'polypeptide(L)'
;MSTLKEQGTKAFQQKDFQSAVNLYTQALAENASDHTILGNRSAANYQLKNYTAALADAEQCIQLQPDWSKGYQRKGMAQQA
;
A
#
# COMPACT_ATOMS: atom_id res chain seq x y z
N MET A 1 -19.43 8.23 7.48
CA MET A 1 -19.00 7.96 6.10
C MET A 1 -17.61 7.34 6.10
N SER A 2 -17.37 6.42 5.20
CA SER A 2 -16.06 5.79 5.12
C SER A 2 -15.05 6.71 4.44
N THR A 3 -13.83 6.75 4.95
CA THR A 3 -12.75 7.48 4.29
C THR A 3 -12.28 6.68 3.07
N LEU A 4 -11.53 7.33 2.18
CA LEU A 4 -10.93 6.64 1.03
C LEU A 4 -10.01 5.50 1.50
N LYS A 5 -9.27 5.72 2.59
CA LYS A 5 -8.41 4.70 3.17
C LYS A 5 -9.24 3.48 3.61
N GLU A 6 -10.34 3.71 4.30
CA GLU A 6 -11.22 2.62 4.75
C GLU A 6 -11.84 1.87 3.57
N GLN A 7 -12.25 2.61 2.54
CA GLN A 7 -12.80 2.00 1.34
C GLN A 7 -11.75 1.13 0.64
N GLY A 8 -10.50 1.61 0.57
CA GLY A 8 -9.41 0.84 0.00
C GLY A 8 -9.15 -0.43 0.77
N THR A 9 -9.16 -0.35 2.10
CA THR A 9 -8.96 -1.51 2.96
C THR A 9 -10.08 -2.53 2.76
N LYS A 10 -11.31 -2.06 2.64
CA LYS A 10 -12.44 -2.95 2.40
C LYS A 10 -12.30 -3.66 1.05
N ALA A 11 -11.91 -2.93 0.01
CA ALA A 11 -11.66 -3.52 -1.30
C ALA A 11 -10.56 -4.58 -1.22
N PHE A 12 -9.48 -4.28 -0.48
CA PHE A 12 -8.39 -5.23 -0.27
C PHE A 12 -8.88 -6.51 0.39
N GLN A 13 -9.71 -6.38 1.44
CA GLN A 13 -10.27 -7.53 2.15
C GLN A 13 -11.16 -8.37 1.25
N GLN A 14 -11.82 -7.75 0.28
CA GLN A 14 -12.65 -8.44 -0.71
C GLN A 14 -11.82 -8.99 -1.86
N LYS A 15 -10.50 -8.83 -1.82
CA LYS A 15 -9.57 -9.26 -2.86
C LYS A 15 -9.76 -8.51 -4.18
N ASP A 16 -10.37 -7.33 -4.12
CA ASP A 16 -10.47 -6.43 -5.25
C ASP A 16 -9.26 -5.49 -5.21
N PHE A 17 -8.12 -6.03 -5.60
CA PHE A 17 -6.85 -5.34 -5.43
C PHE A 17 -6.71 -4.13 -6.34
N GLN A 18 -7.30 -4.16 -7.53
CA GLN A 18 -7.25 -3.01 -8.42
C GLN A 18 -8.02 -1.83 -7.83
N SER A 19 -9.20 -2.07 -7.30
CA SER A 19 -9.97 -1.03 -6.62
C SER A 19 -9.23 -0.52 -5.39
N ALA A 20 -8.58 -1.41 -4.65
CA ALA A 20 -7.79 -1.03 -3.48
C ALA A 20 -6.66 -0.07 -3.88
N VAL A 21 -5.92 -0.38 -4.94
CA VAL A 21 -4.85 0.49 -5.42
C VAL A 21 -5.40 1.85 -5.82
N ASN A 22 -6.52 1.88 -6.54
CA ASN A 22 -7.14 3.13 -6.99
C ASN A 22 -7.57 3.99 -5.79
N LEU A 23 -8.21 3.37 -4.79
CA LEU A 23 -8.68 4.08 -3.61
C LEU A 23 -7.52 4.56 -2.73
N TYR A 24 -6.50 3.74 -2.56
CA TYR A 24 -5.31 4.15 -1.82
C TYR A 24 -4.56 5.27 -2.53
N THR A 25 -4.53 5.25 -3.87
CA THR A 25 -3.92 6.33 -4.64
C THR A 25 -4.65 7.66 -4.40
N GLN A 26 -5.99 7.63 -4.38
CA GLN A 26 -6.77 8.82 -4.06
C GLN A 26 -6.55 9.27 -2.61
N ALA A 27 -6.46 8.32 -1.69
CA ALA A 27 -6.22 8.62 -0.28
C ALA A 27 -4.85 9.28 -0.10
N LEU A 28 -3.83 8.83 -0.83
CA LEU A 28 -2.49 9.41 -0.77
C LEU A 28 -2.45 10.81 -1.36
N ALA A 29 -3.32 11.13 -2.33
CA ALA A 29 -3.42 12.49 -2.85
C ALA A 29 -3.89 13.46 -1.77
N GLU A 30 -4.69 12.98 -0.82
CA GLU A 30 -5.15 13.79 0.31
C GLU A 30 -4.18 13.78 1.49
N ASN A 31 -3.43 12.68 1.66
CA ASN A 31 -2.51 12.52 2.79
C ASN A 31 -1.29 11.70 2.35
N ALA A 32 -0.35 12.39 1.70
CA ALA A 32 0.83 11.74 1.12
C ALA A 32 1.78 11.13 2.16
N SER A 33 1.67 11.55 3.42
CA SER A 33 2.57 11.11 4.49
C SER A 33 2.04 9.93 5.29
N ASP A 34 0.92 9.35 4.90
CA ASP A 34 0.34 8.22 5.64
C ASP A 34 1.04 6.92 5.21
N HIS A 35 1.99 6.50 6.04
CA HIS A 35 2.79 5.29 5.77
C HIS A 35 1.92 4.03 5.71
N THR A 36 0.81 3.98 6.45
CA THR A 36 -0.06 2.80 6.43
C THR A 36 -0.74 2.64 5.08
N ILE A 37 -1.13 3.73 4.43
CA ILE A 37 -1.70 3.68 3.09
C ILE A 37 -0.66 3.16 2.10
N LEU A 38 0.58 3.65 2.19
CA LEU A 38 1.67 3.20 1.32
C LEU A 38 1.94 1.70 1.50
N GLY A 39 2.01 1.23 2.74
CA GLY A 39 2.20 -0.19 3.02
C GLY A 39 1.07 -1.05 2.47
N ASN A 40 -0.16 -0.57 2.61
CA ASN A 40 -1.32 -1.30 2.11
C ASN A 40 -1.37 -1.29 0.58
N ARG A 41 -1.02 -0.16 -0.06
CA ARG A 41 -0.95 -0.11 -1.52
C ARG A 41 0.14 -1.01 -2.06
N SER A 42 1.28 -1.08 -1.35
CA SER A 42 2.34 -2.01 -1.70
C SER A 42 1.82 -3.45 -1.70
N ALA A 43 1.07 -3.83 -0.68
CA ALA A 43 0.50 -5.17 -0.60
C ALA A 43 -0.48 -5.45 -1.75
N ALA A 44 -1.32 -4.46 -2.08
CA ALA A 44 -2.27 -4.61 -3.18
C ALA A 44 -1.55 -4.72 -4.53
N ASN A 45 -0.52 -3.90 -4.76
CA ASN A 45 0.30 -3.99 -5.96
C ASN A 45 1.01 -5.33 -6.07
N TYR A 46 1.49 -5.86 -4.95
CA TYR A 46 2.11 -7.18 -4.93
C TYR A 46 1.14 -8.26 -5.40
N GLN A 47 -0.10 -8.20 -4.92
CA GLN A 47 -1.12 -9.17 -5.33
C GLN A 47 -1.45 -9.07 -6.83
N LEU A 48 -1.35 -7.87 -7.39
CA LEU A 48 -1.54 -7.64 -8.83
C LEU A 48 -0.29 -7.97 -9.64
N LYS A 49 0.79 -8.40 -8.99
CA LYS A 49 2.08 -8.69 -9.61
C LYS A 49 2.77 -7.45 -10.17
N ASN A 50 2.41 -6.29 -9.66
CA ASN A 50 3.09 -5.02 -9.99
C ASN A 50 4.24 -4.82 -8.99
N TYR A 51 5.28 -5.62 -9.12
CA TYR A 51 6.33 -5.70 -8.13
C TYR A 51 7.16 -4.43 -8.02
N THR A 52 7.42 -3.76 -9.14
CA THR A 52 8.15 -2.49 -9.13
C THR A 52 7.40 -1.43 -8.33
N ALA A 53 6.10 -1.31 -8.56
CA ALA A 53 5.27 -0.36 -7.82
C ALA A 53 5.17 -0.74 -6.34
N ALA A 54 5.06 -2.04 -6.05
CA ALA A 54 5.00 -2.54 -4.68
C ALA A 54 6.29 -2.20 -3.93
N LEU A 55 7.44 -2.39 -4.56
CA LEU A 55 8.73 -2.08 -3.94
C LEU A 55 8.87 -0.58 -3.69
N ALA A 56 8.50 0.26 -4.65
CA ALA A 56 8.57 1.72 -4.50
C ALA A 56 7.72 2.19 -3.34
N ASP A 57 6.49 1.67 -3.21
CA ASP A 57 5.61 2.03 -2.10
C ASP A 57 6.18 1.58 -0.76
N ALA A 58 6.75 0.38 -0.71
CA ALA A 58 7.35 -0.14 0.52
C ALA A 58 8.56 0.69 0.95
N GLU A 59 9.40 1.08 0.01
CA GLU A 59 10.57 1.91 0.32
C GLU A 59 10.16 3.28 0.82
N GLN A 60 9.15 3.90 0.22
CA GLN A 60 8.63 5.18 0.68
C GLN A 60 8.01 5.06 2.06
N CYS A 61 7.30 3.96 2.32
CA CYS A 61 6.73 3.66 3.64
C CYS A 61 7.82 3.62 4.71
N ILE A 62 8.94 2.95 4.42
CA ILE A 62 10.08 2.85 5.33
C ILE A 62 10.69 4.22 5.59
N GLN A 63 10.80 5.06 4.57
CA GLN A 63 11.33 6.41 4.73
C GLN A 63 10.48 7.26 5.68
N LEU A 64 9.16 7.10 5.59
CA LEU A 64 8.23 7.86 6.43
C LEU A 64 8.17 7.33 7.85
N GLN A 65 8.30 6.02 8.02
CA GLN A 65 8.18 5.38 9.33
C GLN A 65 9.14 4.20 9.42
N PRO A 66 10.43 4.47 9.71
CA PRO A 66 11.45 3.41 9.74
C PRO A 66 11.21 2.33 10.81
N ASP A 67 10.45 2.65 11.86
CA ASP A 67 10.19 1.72 12.96
C ASP A 67 9.03 0.78 12.69
N TRP A 68 8.29 0.97 11.60
CA TRP A 68 7.10 0.17 11.33
C TRP A 68 7.52 -1.11 10.58
N SER A 69 7.45 -2.24 11.26
CA SER A 69 7.96 -3.51 10.73
C SER A 69 7.26 -3.95 9.45
N LYS A 70 6.00 -3.57 9.25
CA LYS A 70 5.27 -3.93 8.04
C LYS A 70 5.88 -3.33 6.78
N GLY A 71 6.53 -2.16 6.88
CA GLY A 71 7.23 -1.57 5.73
C GLY A 71 8.32 -2.49 5.21
N TYR A 72 9.12 -3.04 6.09
CA TYR A 72 10.18 -3.97 5.72
C TYR A 72 9.62 -5.29 5.22
N GLN A 73 8.52 -5.75 5.81
CA GLN A 73 7.84 -6.95 5.35
C GLN A 73 7.37 -6.80 3.90
N ARG A 74 6.75 -5.66 3.57
CA ARG A 74 6.29 -5.38 2.22
C ARG A 74 7.47 -5.32 1.23
N LYS A 75 8.56 -4.66 1.65
CA LYS A 75 9.75 -4.57 0.81
C LYS A 75 10.33 -5.95 0.53
N GLY A 76 10.43 -6.80 1.56
CA GLY A 76 10.94 -8.16 1.40
C GLY A 76 10.10 -8.98 0.45
N MET A 77 8.78 -8.89 0.56
CA MET A 77 7.86 -9.59 -0.35
C MET A 77 8.06 -9.13 -1.79
N ALA A 78 8.15 -7.82 -2.02
CA ALA A 78 8.31 -7.28 -3.37
C ALA A 78 9.65 -7.66 -3.99
N GLN A 79 10.71 -7.74 -3.18
CA GLN A 79 12.04 -8.10 -3.67
C GLN A 79 12.16 -9.56 -4.05
N GLN A 80 11.36 -10.43 -3.43
CA GLN A 80 11.40 -11.86 -3.69
C GLN A 80 10.57 -12.26 -4.92
N ALA A 81 9.79 -11.35 -5.44
CA ALA A 81 8.86 -11.67 -6.53
C ALA A 81 9.50 -11.68 -7.95
#